data_487ba193eaf2472110f8aef8e5da37ee
#
_entry.id   487ba193eaf2472110f8aef8e5da37ee
#
_cell.length_a   1.000
_cell.length_b   1.000
_cell.length_c   1.000
_cell.angle_alpha   90.00
_cell.angle_beta   90.00
_cell.angle_gamma   90.00
#
_symmetry.space_group_name_H-M   'P 1'
#
loop_
_entity.id
_entity.type
_entity.pdbx_description
1 polymer ?
#
loop_
_entity_poly.entity_id
_entity_poly.type
_entity_poly.pdbx_seq_one_letter_code
_entity_poly.pdbx_strand_id
1 'polypeptide(L)'
;MRSLEHFAAENAKSARAFLSAVGMPRPLQQIEIVEIASAKAELLKPLRQGHSLGVVSEAGCPAIADPGAAVIEAAHREGFRVVPLVGPSSIVLALMASGLEGQRFAFCGYLPRGGAERKKRIGELERRSQREKQTEIFIETPYRNDVLLAALVEACNPGTRLCVAADLTLPSESVQTKPIAEWRRAKAAIGRRPAVFLLQATA
;
A
#
# COMPACT_ATOMS: atom_id res chain seq x y z
N MET A 1 -13.95 -14.75 6.60
CA MET A 1 -13.20 -15.37 5.49
C MET A 1 -13.42 -16.88 5.40
N ARG A 2 -13.22 -17.67 6.47
CA ARG A 2 -13.30 -19.15 6.44
C ARG A 2 -14.67 -19.74 6.02
N SER A 3 -15.73 -18.95 6.03
CA SER A 3 -17.07 -19.33 5.58
C SER A 3 -17.35 -19.04 4.10
N LEU A 4 -16.40 -18.43 3.38
CA LEU A 4 -16.58 -18.03 1.98
C LEU A 4 -16.13 -19.14 1.03
N GLU A 5 -16.80 -19.22 -0.11
CA GLU A 5 -16.52 -20.20 -1.18
C GLU A 5 -16.06 -19.52 -2.48
N HIS A 6 -16.30 -18.20 -2.63
CA HIS A 6 -15.96 -17.44 -3.83
C HIS A 6 -15.01 -16.28 -3.46
N PHE A 7 -13.94 -16.16 -4.24
CA PHE A 7 -12.93 -15.11 -4.06
C PHE A 7 -12.57 -14.43 -5.38
N ALA A 8 -12.51 -13.12 -5.34
CA ALA A 8 -11.86 -12.29 -6.34
C ALA A 8 -10.45 -11.96 -5.82
N ALA A 9 -9.43 -12.33 -6.56
CA ALA A 9 -8.03 -12.22 -6.15
C ALA A 9 -7.20 -11.43 -7.16
N GLU A 10 -6.16 -10.78 -6.68
CA GLU A 10 -5.14 -10.19 -7.55
C GLU A 10 -4.38 -11.29 -8.31
N ASN A 11 -4.00 -12.35 -7.61
CA ASN A 11 -3.35 -13.54 -8.18
C ASN A 11 -3.92 -14.80 -7.53
N ALA A 12 -4.39 -15.73 -8.34
CA ALA A 12 -5.07 -16.95 -7.86
C ALA A 12 -4.12 -17.92 -7.14
N LYS A 13 -2.83 -17.94 -7.51
CA LYS A 13 -1.84 -18.84 -6.89
C LYS A 13 -1.51 -18.39 -5.46
N SER A 14 -1.21 -17.10 -5.26
CA SER A 14 -0.93 -16.54 -3.93
C SER A 14 -2.18 -16.57 -3.04
N ALA A 15 -3.36 -16.31 -3.60
CA ALA A 15 -4.63 -16.45 -2.89
C ALA A 15 -4.85 -17.89 -2.38
N ARG A 16 -4.59 -18.91 -3.18
CA ARG A 16 -4.67 -20.32 -2.73
C ARG A 16 -3.70 -20.62 -1.60
N ALA A 17 -2.45 -20.15 -1.70
CA ALA A 17 -1.46 -20.33 -0.64
C ALA A 17 -1.90 -19.65 0.67
N PHE A 18 -2.42 -18.45 0.59
CA PHE A 18 -2.98 -17.72 1.73
C PHE A 18 -4.17 -18.44 2.36
N LEU A 19 -5.16 -18.87 1.57
CA LEU A 19 -6.33 -19.59 2.05
C LEU A 19 -5.95 -20.94 2.70
N SER A 20 -4.92 -21.61 2.17
CA SER A 20 -4.35 -22.80 2.79
C SER A 20 -3.80 -22.49 4.18
N ALA A 21 -3.02 -21.42 4.31
CA ALA A 21 -2.43 -20.99 5.59
C ALA A 21 -3.50 -20.55 6.61
N VAL A 22 -4.59 -19.96 6.16
CA VAL A 22 -5.76 -19.59 7.00
C VAL A 22 -6.48 -20.83 7.55
N GLY A 23 -6.29 -22.00 6.96
CA GLY A 23 -6.94 -23.24 7.35
C GLY A 23 -8.44 -23.24 7.00
N MET A 24 -8.75 -23.15 5.72
CA MET A 24 -10.13 -23.22 5.23
C MET A 24 -10.76 -24.56 5.63
N PRO A 25 -12.03 -24.58 6.08
CA PRO A 25 -12.69 -25.81 6.50
C PRO A 25 -13.05 -26.75 5.34
N ARG A 26 -13.03 -26.22 4.11
CA ARG A 26 -13.31 -26.97 2.87
C ARG A 26 -12.02 -27.21 2.07
N PRO A 27 -11.96 -28.27 1.26
CA PRO A 27 -10.87 -28.46 0.30
C PRO A 27 -10.76 -27.26 -0.65
N LEU A 28 -9.54 -26.79 -0.90
CA LEU A 28 -9.30 -25.63 -1.77
C LEU A 28 -9.79 -25.82 -3.22
N GLN A 29 -9.96 -27.06 -3.66
CA GLN A 29 -10.52 -27.42 -4.97
C GLN A 29 -12.02 -27.05 -5.10
N GLN A 30 -12.71 -26.89 -3.98
CA GLN A 30 -14.12 -26.48 -3.91
C GLN A 30 -14.29 -24.99 -3.73
N ILE A 31 -13.18 -24.23 -3.65
CA ILE A 31 -13.20 -22.77 -3.51
C ILE A 31 -12.93 -22.17 -4.90
N GLU A 32 -13.88 -21.38 -5.36
CA GLU A 32 -13.74 -20.65 -6.62
C GLU A 32 -12.88 -19.38 -6.39
N ILE A 33 -11.78 -19.28 -7.11
CA ILE A 33 -10.89 -18.12 -7.07
C ILE A 33 -10.73 -17.58 -8.47
N VAL A 34 -11.18 -16.36 -8.71
CA VAL A 34 -11.15 -15.67 -10.00
C VAL A 34 -10.21 -14.46 -9.90
N GLU A 35 -9.34 -14.30 -10.89
CA GLU A 35 -8.45 -13.15 -10.94
C GLU A 35 -9.19 -11.90 -11.40
N ILE A 36 -9.02 -10.80 -10.65
CA ILE A 36 -9.69 -9.51 -10.90
C ILE A 36 -9.38 -8.99 -12.32
N ALA A 37 -8.15 -9.19 -12.79
CA ALA A 37 -7.73 -8.72 -14.09
C ALA A 37 -8.41 -9.45 -15.27
N SER A 38 -8.76 -10.73 -15.10
CA SER A 38 -9.23 -11.60 -16.19
C SER A 38 -10.75 -11.63 -16.38
N ALA A 39 -11.55 -11.26 -15.38
CA ALA A 39 -12.99 -11.56 -15.38
C ALA A 39 -13.89 -10.41 -14.90
N LYS A 40 -13.64 -9.17 -15.32
CA LYS A 40 -14.35 -7.96 -14.84
C LYS A 40 -15.88 -8.07 -14.82
N ALA A 41 -16.48 -8.70 -15.85
CA ALA A 41 -17.94 -8.82 -15.98
C ALA A 41 -18.54 -9.95 -15.13
N GLU A 42 -17.77 -11.00 -14.82
CA GLU A 42 -18.20 -12.20 -14.12
C GLU A 42 -17.95 -12.17 -12.62
N LEU A 43 -17.14 -11.23 -12.12
CA LEU A 43 -16.72 -11.18 -10.71
C LEU A 43 -17.90 -11.10 -9.73
N LEU A 44 -19.00 -10.43 -10.11
CA LEU A 44 -20.19 -10.29 -9.25
C LEU A 44 -21.23 -11.41 -9.42
N LYS A 45 -20.96 -12.40 -10.29
CA LYS A 45 -21.89 -13.52 -10.52
C LYS A 45 -22.26 -14.25 -9.23
N PRO A 46 -21.33 -14.60 -8.32
CA PRO A 46 -21.69 -15.21 -7.03
C PRO A 46 -22.65 -14.35 -6.22
N LEU A 47 -22.46 -13.04 -6.17
CA LEU A 47 -23.33 -12.12 -5.41
C LEU A 47 -24.76 -12.12 -5.98
N ARG A 48 -24.93 -12.13 -7.31
CA ARG A 48 -26.22 -12.19 -7.97
C ARG A 48 -26.95 -13.53 -7.73
N GLN A 49 -26.18 -14.57 -7.37
CA GLN A 49 -26.70 -15.89 -7.00
C GLN A 49 -26.96 -16.04 -5.50
N GLY A 50 -26.81 -14.96 -4.71
CA GLY A 50 -27.03 -14.97 -3.26
C GLY A 50 -25.85 -15.46 -2.43
N HIS A 51 -24.67 -15.67 -3.03
CA HIS A 51 -23.44 -16.04 -2.33
C HIS A 51 -22.64 -14.80 -1.92
N SER A 52 -21.75 -14.97 -0.95
CA SER A 52 -20.80 -13.94 -0.55
C SER A 52 -19.50 -14.05 -1.37
N LEU A 53 -18.90 -12.91 -1.70
CA LEU A 53 -17.63 -12.82 -2.43
C LEU A 53 -16.55 -12.20 -1.54
N GLY A 54 -15.42 -12.89 -1.34
CA GLY A 54 -14.24 -12.34 -0.70
C GLY A 54 -13.34 -11.63 -1.72
N VAL A 55 -12.81 -10.47 -1.38
CA VAL A 55 -11.78 -9.79 -2.19
C VAL A 55 -10.45 -9.87 -1.46
N VAL A 56 -9.40 -10.34 -2.13
CA VAL A 56 -8.05 -10.51 -1.55
C VAL A 56 -6.99 -9.95 -2.49
N SER A 57 -5.98 -9.27 -1.94
CA SER A 57 -4.77 -8.81 -2.63
C SER A 57 -3.57 -9.67 -2.27
N GLU A 58 -2.43 -9.49 -2.94
CA GLU A 58 -1.21 -10.22 -2.64
C GLU A 58 -0.59 -9.79 -1.31
N ALA A 59 -0.70 -8.50 -0.98
CA ALA A 59 -0.21 -7.95 0.28
C ALA A 59 -1.07 -6.75 0.72
N GLY A 60 -1.22 -6.56 2.01
CA GLY A 60 -1.97 -5.43 2.54
C GLY A 60 -3.49 -5.57 2.43
N CYS A 61 -4.17 -4.46 2.17
CA CYS A 61 -5.62 -4.39 2.08
C CYS A 61 -6.08 -4.24 0.62
N PRO A 62 -7.02 -5.08 0.15
CA PRO A 62 -7.58 -4.94 -1.19
C PRO A 62 -8.10 -3.52 -1.46
N ALA A 63 -7.96 -3.07 -2.69
CA ALA A 63 -8.36 -1.74 -3.16
C ALA A 63 -7.56 -0.54 -2.59
N ILE A 64 -6.57 -0.78 -1.73
CA ILE A 64 -5.65 0.26 -1.25
C ILE A 64 -4.28 0.02 -1.87
N ALA A 65 -3.92 0.78 -2.88
CA ALA A 65 -2.74 0.62 -3.74
C ALA A 65 -2.75 -0.67 -4.60
N ASP A 66 -3.77 -1.50 -4.48
CA ASP A 66 -3.95 -2.80 -5.11
C ASP A 66 -5.26 -2.87 -5.92
N PRO A 67 -5.42 -3.86 -6.80
CA PRO A 67 -6.68 -4.10 -7.49
C PRO A 67 -7.85 -4.36 -6.53
N GLY A 68 -9.06 -4.01 -6.95
CA GLY A 68 -10.28 -4.28 -6.19
C GLY A 68 -11.30 -3.14 -6.18
N ALA A 69 -10.86 -1.88 -6.30
CA ALA A 69 -11.74 -0.71 -6.25
C ALA A 69 -12.91 -0.82 -7.23
N ALA A 70 -12.65 -1.25 -8.48
CA ALA A 70 -13.69 -1.42 -9.50
C ALA A 70 -14.71 -2.53 -9.16
N VAL A 71 -14.28 -3.58 -8.46
CA VAL A 71 -15.18 -4.65 -7.97
C VAL A 71 -16.10 -4.10 -6.90
N ILE A 72 -15.54 -3.33 -5.96
CA ILE A 72 -16.29 -2.72 -4.87
C ILE A 72 -17.27 -1.67 -5.41
N GLU A 73 -16.83 -0.83 -6.36
CA GLU A 73 -17.70 0.14 -7.04
C GLU A 73 -18.88 -0.55 -7.73
N ALA A 74 -18.62 -1.64 -8.46
CA ALA A 74 -19.66 -2.39 -9.13
C ALA A 74 -20.64 -3.05 -8.12
N ALA A 75 -20.13 -3.57 -6.99
CA ALA A 75 -20.96 -4.11 -5.93
C ALA A 75 -21.89 -3.03 -5.32
N HIS A 76 -21.40 -1.84 -5.06
CA HIS A 76 -22.23 -0.72 -4.60
C HIS A 76 -23.28 -0.32 -5.62
N ARG A 77 -22.92 -0.26 -6.91
CA ARG A 77 -23.85 0.10 -7.99
C ARG A 77 -25.00 -0.90 -8.13
N GLU A 78 -24.74 -2.18 -7.85
CA GLU A 78 -25.75 -3.24 -7.84
C GLU A 78 -26.45 -3.41 -6.49
N GLY A 79 -26.18 -2.57 -5.50
CA GLY A 79 -26.84 -2.58 -4.20
C GLY A 79 -26.34 -3.66 -3.23
N PHE A 80 -25.21 -4.30 -3.52
CA PHE A 80 -24.64 -5.30 -2.62
C PHE A 80 -23.97 -4.65 -1.40
N ARG A 81 -24.13 -5.29 -0.24
CA ARG A 81 -23.46 -4.85 0.98
C ARG A 81 -21.97 -5.14 0.91
N VAL A 82 -21.17 -4.11 1.08
CA VAL A 82 -19.70 -4.22 1.21
C VAL A 82 -19.32 -4.19 2.69
N VAL A 83 -18.50 -5.16 3.12
CA VAL A 83 -18.04 -5.28 4.51
C VAL A 83 -16.52 -5.24 4.53
N PRO A 84 -15.90 -4.14 4.98
CA PRO A 84 -14.45 -4.09 5.18
C PRO A 84 -14.05 -4.96 6.37
N LEU A 85 -13.00 -5.74 6.21
CA LEU A 85 -12.41 -6.53 7.28
C LEU A 85 -11.14 -5.86 7.79
N VAL A 86 -10.91 -5.95 9.10
CA VAL A 86 -9.65 -5.46 9.69
C VAL A 86 -8.48 -6.28 9.14
N GLY A 87 -7.47 -5.59 8.66
CA GLY A 87 -6.27 -6.20 8.10
C GLY A 87 -5.07 -5.25 8.13
N PRO A 88 -3.84 -5.77 8.02
CA PRO A 88 -2.65 -4.96 7.99
C PRO A 88 -2.59 -4.14 6.70
N SER A 89 -2.22 -2.87 6.82
CA SER A 89 -1.88 -2.01 5.68
C SER A 89 -0.51 -1.40 5.94
N SER A 90 0.45 -1.62 5.07
CA SER A 90 1.80 -1.06 5.20
C SER A 90 1.77 0.47 5.28
N ILE A 91 0.83 1.11 4.60
CA ILE A 91 0.64 2.58 4.60
C ILE A 91 0.28 3.07 6.01
N VAL A 92 -0.72 2.43 6.64
CA VAL A 92 -1.18 2.80 7.98
C VAL A 92 -0.16 2.39 9.04
N LEU A 93 0.43 1.21 8.94
CA LEU A 93 1.48 0.75 9.87
C LEU A 93 2.70 1.67 9.83
N ALA A 94 3.14 2.08 8.63
CA ALA A 94 4.23 3.04 8.49
C ALA A 94 3.89 4.39 9.14
N LEU A 95 2.68 4.90 8.93
CA LEU A 95 2.23 6.16 9.54
C LEU A 95 2.20 6.07 11.06
N MET A 96 1.63 5.00 11.62
CA MET A 96 1.58 4.75 13.07
C MET A 96 2.97 4.73 13.71
N ALA A 97 3.96 4.14 13.02
CA ALA A 97 5.32 4.01 13.52
C ALA A 97 6.22 5.21 13.22
N SER A 98 5.79 6.13 12.35
CA SER A 98 6.63 7.21 11.84
C SER A 98 6.87 8.36 12.83
N GLY A 99 5.96 8.60 13.76
CA GLY A 99 5.95 9.81 14.60
C GLY A 99 5.68 11.11 13.83
N LEU A 100 5.14 11.02 12.60
CA LEU A 100 4.69 12.14 11.78
C LEU A 100 3.20 12.43 12.04
N GLU A 101 2.68 13.51 11.40
CA GLU A 101 1.28 13.92 11.55
C GLU A 101 0.32 12.83 11.04
N GLY A 102 -0.54 12.33 11.92
CA GLY A 102 -1.47 11.24 11.64
C GLY A 102 -2.93 11.66 11.42
N GLN A 103 -3.31 12.90 11.74
CA GLN A 103 -4.67 13.38 11.49
C GLN A 103 -4.85 13.90 10.05
N ARG A 104 -3.75 14.35 9.44
CA ARG A 104 -3.72 14.82 8.07
C ARG A 104 -2.62 14.09 7.31
N PHE A 105 -3.00 13.24 6.39
CA PHE A 105 -2.07 12.52 5.53
C PHE A 105 -2.68 12.23 4.16
N ALA A 106 -1.81 12.06 3.18
CA ALA A 106 -2.22 11.67 1.83
C ALA A 106 -1.31 10.56 1.31
N PHE A 107 -1.92 9.48 0.82
CA PHE A 107 -1.21 8.48 0.05
C PHE A 107 -1.09 8.93 -1.41
N CYS A 108 0.13 9.02 -1.91
CA CYS A 108 0.47 9.60 -3.22
C CYS A 108 0.88 8.54 -4.26
N GLY A 109 0.80 7.25 -3.90
CA GLY A 109 1.20 6.16 -4.80
C GLY A 109 2.69 6.17 -5.13
N TYR A 110 3.02 5.86 -6.38
CA TYR A 110 4.38 5.88 -6.90
C TYR A 110 4.77 7.27 -7.41
N LEU A 111 6.02 7.67 -7.18
CA LEU A 111 6.55 8.89 -7.77
C LEU A 111 7.05 8.65 -9.22
N PRO A 112 7.15 9.71 -10.05
CA PRO A 112 7.60 9.60 -11.43
C PRO A 112 8.95 8.90 -11.56
N ARG A 113 9.11 8.11 -12.64
CA ARG A 113 10.36 7.38 -12.91
C ARG A 113 11.47 8.31 -13.40
N GLY A 114 11.12 9.32 -14.19
CA GLY A 114 12.08 10.31 -14.74
C GLY A 114 12.67 11.19 -13.64
N GLY A 115 13.98 11.39 -13.63
CA GLY A 115 14.68 12.13 -12.57
C GLY A 115 14.18 13.56 -12.40
N ALA A 116 14.02 14.31 -13.50
CA ALA A 116 13.54 15.70 -13.46
C ALA A 116 12.09 15.81 -12.98
N GLU A 117 11.20 14.94 -13.50
CA GLU A 117 9.80 14.89 -13.10
C GLU A 117 9.64 14.47 -11.62
N ARG A 118 10.43 13.47 -11.20
CA ARG A 118 10.46 13.03 -9.80
C ARG A 118 10.91 14.16 -8.87
N LYS A 119 11.99 14.88 -9.20
CA LYS A 119 12.46 16.02 -8.41
C LYS A 119 11.40 17.12 -8.31
N LYS A 120 10.73 17.44 -9.42
CA LYS A 120 9.60 18.39 -9.45
C LYS A 120 8.48 17.92 -8.53
N ARG A 121 8.07 16.63 -8.63
CA ARG A 121 6.99 16.06 -7.80
C ARG A 121 7.35 16.05 -6.32
N ILE A 122 8.58 15.72 -5.95
CA ILE A 122 9.05 15.79 -4.55
C ILE A 122 8.88 17.22 -4.02
N GLY A 123 9.33 18.23 -4.76
CA GLY A 123 9.18 19.63 -4.34
C GLY A 123 7.72 20.09 -4.23
N GLU A 124 6.82 19.56 -5.08
CA GLU A 124 5.37 19.81 -4.95
C GLU A 124 4.79 19.20 -3.68
N LEU A 125 5.16 17.95 -3.38
CA LEU A 125 4.72 17.25 -2.17
C LEU A 125 5.24 17.94 -0.91
N GLU A 126 6.50 18.34 -0.88
CA GLU A 126 7.07 19.07 0.25
C GLU A 126 6.35 20.40 0.51
N ARG A 127 6.11 21.20 -0.54
CA ARG A 127 5.33 22.45 -0.40
C ARG A 127 3.90 22.21 0.05
N ARG A 128 3.25 21.14 -0.45
CA ARG A 128 1.90 20.75 -0.02
C ARG A 128 1.92 20.34 1.45
N SER A 129 2.85 19.51 1.86
CA SER A 129 3.04 19.08 3.25
C SER A 129 3.19 20.29 4.19
N GLN A 130 3.99 21.28 3.81
CA GLN A 130 4.20 22.51 4.58
C GLN A 130 2.92 23.33 4.69
N ARG A 131 2.25 23.60 3.56
CA ARG A 131 1.04 24.44 3.51
C ARG A 131 -0.12 23.81 4.27
N GLU A 132 -0.31 22.49 4.13
CA GLU A 132 -1.47 21.78 4.66
C GLU A 132 -1.18 21.10 6.01
N LYS A 133 0.07 21.15 6.46
CA LYS A 133 0.55 20.49 7.69
C LYS A 133 0.19 19.00 7.71
N GLN A 134 0.43 18.32 6.60
CA GLN A 134 0.08 16.90 6.43
C GLN A 134 1.29 16.04 6.09
N THR A 135 1.16 14.74 6.37
CA THR A 135 2.14 13.72 5.97
C THR A 135 1.84 13.24 4.57
N GLU A 136 2.86 13.26 3.69
CA GLU A 136 2.82 12.70 2.35
C GLU A 136 3.40 11.29 2.37
N ILE A 137 2.61 10.30 1.97
CA ILE A 137 3.00 8.88 1.97
C ILE A 137 3.12 8.39 0.53
N PHE A 138 4.21 7.71 0.21
CA PHE A 138 4.42 7.14 -1.11
C PHE A 138 5.24 5.85 -1.03
N ILE A 139 5.16 5.06 -2.08
CA ILE A 139 5.83 3.77 -2.19
C ILE A 139 6.73 3.73 -3.43
N GLU A 140 7.65 2.79 -3.42
CA GLU A 140 8.50 2.50 -4.58
C GLU A 140 8.69 1.00 -4.71
N THR A 141 9.06 0.57 -5.92
CA THR A 141 9.47 -0.82 -6.13
C THR A 141 10.82 -1.09 -5.46
N PRO A 142 11.03 -2.26 -4.85
CA PRO A 142 12.21 -2.52 -4.01
C PRO A 142 13.55 -2.21 -4.66
N TYR A 143 13.71 -2.48 -5.95
CA TYR A 143 14.96 -2.21 -6.70
C TYR A 143 15.22 -0.74 -7.00
N ARG A 144 14.27 0.17 -6.68
CA ARG A 144 14.40 1.62 -6.90
C ARG A 144 14.41 2.43 -5.61
N ASN A 145 14.31 1.79 -4.45
CA ASN A 145 14.29 2.45 -3.15
C ASN A 145 15.46 3.41 -2.95
N ASP A 146 16.68 2.95 -3.23
CA ASP A 146 17.88 3.77 -3.00
C ASP A 146 17.93 4.98 -3.94
N VAL A 147 17.44 4.82 -5.18
CA VAL A 147 17.32 5.93 -6.13
C VAL A 147 16.28 6.95 -5.65
N LEU A 148 15.17 6.50 -5.07
CA LEU A 148 14.17 7.39 -4.51
C LEU A 148 14.69 8.10 -3.25
N LEU A 149 15.33 7.36 -2.32
CA LEU A 149 15.93 7.94 -1.13
C LEU A 149 16.94 9.04 -1.49
N ALA A 150 17.85 8.78 -2.45
CA ALA A 150 18.82 9.76 -2.91
C ALA A 150 18.12 11.02 -3.47
N ALA A 151 17.08 10.85 -4.27
CA ALA A 151 16.32 11.96 -4.83
C ALA A 151 15.61 12.81 -3.75
N LEU A 152 15.04 12.18 -2.72
CA LEU A 152 14.43 12.87 -1.58
C LEU A 152 15.46 13.66 -0.78
N VAL A 153 16.58 13.02 -0.46
CA VAL A 153 17.70 13.63 0.29
C VAL A 153 18.29 14.82 -0.47
N GLU A 154 18.38 14.76 -1.80
CA GLU A 154 18.84 15.87 -2.64
C GLU A 154 17.83 17.02 -2.71
N ALA A 155 16.54 16.70 -2.95
CA ALA A 155 15.53 17.69 -3.33
C ALA A 155 14.87 18.40 -2.15
N CYS A 156 14.73 17.73 -0.99
CA CYS A 156 14.02 18.30 0.15
C CYS A 156 14.86 19.23 1.02
N ASN A 157 14.19 20.12 1.74
CA ASN A 157 14.82 21.02 2.69
C ASN A 157 15.47 20.25 3.86
N PRO A 158 16.55 20.76 4.44
CA PRO A 158 17.28 20.07 5.52
C PRO A 158 16.44 19.71 6.75
N GLY A 159 15.45 20.55 7.09
CA GLY A 159 14.56 20.36 8.23
C GLY A 159 13.38 19.45 7.97
N THR A 160 13.05 19.14 6.72
CA THR A 160 11.95 18.25 6.37
C THR A 160 12.21 16.86 6.96
N ARG A 161 11.22 16.31 7.65
CA ARG A 161 11.31 14.97 8.24
C ARG A 161 10.95 13.92 7.20
N LEU A 162 11.81 12.92 7.06
CA LEU A 162 11.59 11.76 6.21
C LEU A 162 11.60 10.50 7.07
N CYS A 163 10.53 9.73 7.00
CA CYS A 163 10.46 8.39 7.53
C CYS A 163 10.62 7.37 6.41
N VAL A 164 11.43 6.35 6.66
CA VAL A 164 11.53 5.14 5.83
C VAL A 164 11.15 3.97 6.70
N ALA A 165 10.06 3.29 6.34
CA ALA A 165 9.57 2.09 6.99
C ALA A 165 9.75 0.90 6.04
N ALA A 166 10.62 -0.03 6.39
CA ALA A 166 10.98 -1.16 5.55
C ALA A 166 10.70 -2.48 6.27
N ASP A 167 10.31 -3.51 5.49
CA ASP A 167 10.00 -4.87 5.97
C ASP A 167 8.98 -4.92 7.12
N LEU A 168 7.99 -4.02 7.12
CA LEU A 168 6.96 -3.97 8.16
C LEU A 168 6.35 -5.34 8.42
N THR A 169 6.22 -5.67 9.71
CA THR A 169 5.73 -6.96 10.23
C THR A 169 6.68 -8.15 10.06
N LEU A 170 7.85 -7.97 9.49
CA LEU A 170 8.87 -9.01 9.40
C LEU A 170 9.91 -8.87 10.52
N PRO A 171 10.67 -9.93 10.85
CA PRO A 171 11.77 -9.84 11.84
C PRO A 171 12.87 -8.82 11.47
N SER A 172 12.98 -8.48 10.19
CA SER A 172 13.90 -7.47 9.66
C SER A 172 13.30 -6.06 9.61
N GLU A 173 12.14 -5.85 10.24
CA GLU A 173 11.47 -4.54 10.29
C GLU A 173 12.40 -3.41 10.74
N SER A 174 12.31 -2.30 10.04
CA SER A 174 13.07 -1.10 10.36
C SER A 174 12.25 0.14 10.04
N VAL A 175 12.02 0.98 11.03
CA VAL A 175 11.37 2.27 10.85
C VAL A 175 12.30 3.36 11.38
N GLN A 176 12.68 4.29 10.51
CA GLN A 176 13.57 5.38 10.86
C GLN A 176 13.01 6.71 10.38
N THR A 177 12.79 7.62 11.31
CA THR A 177 12.37 9.00 11.02
C THR A 177 13.48 9.96 11.41
N LYS A 178 13.99 10.72 10.44
CA LYS A 178 15.06 11.70 10.63
C LYS A 178 14.81 12.95 9.79
N PRO A 179 15.35 14.11 10.17
CA PRO A 179 15.49 15.25 9.27
C PRO A 179 16.33 14.89 8.05
N ILE A 180 16.06 15.50 6.91
CA ILE A 180 16.83 15.31 5.66
C ILE A 180 18.33 15.58 5.90
N ALA A 181 18.67 16.57 6.73
CA ALA A 181 20.05 16.86 7.08
C ALA A 181 20.79 15.66 7.69
N GLU A 182 20.10 14.83 8.46
CA GLU A 182 20.68 13.61 9.05
C GLU A 182 20.75 12.47 8.01
N TRP A 183 19.73 12.32 7.17
CA TRP A 183 19.77 11.35 6.08
C TRP A 183 20.95 11.60 5.13
N ARG A 184 21.31 12.88 4.85
CA ARG A 184 22.49 13.26 4.05
C ARG A 184 23.79 12.73 4.63
N ARG A 185 23.90 12.69 5.97
CA ARG A 185 25.10 12.22 6.68
C ARG A 185 25.17 10.70 6.81
N ALA A 186 24.02 10.07 6.88
CA ALA A 186 23.90 8.64 7.22
C ALA A 186 24.35 7.68 6.12
N LYS A 187 24.49 8.14 4.85
CA LYS A 187 24.80 7.28 3.67
C LYS A 187 23.98 5.98 3.68
N ALA A 188 22.72 6.07 4.10
CA ALA A 188 21.85 4.90 4.27
C ALA A 188 21.48 4.28 2.93
N ALA A 189 21.41 2.95 2.90
CA ALA A 189 20.82 2.18 1.81
C ALA A 189 19.67 1.34 2.35
N ILE A 190 18.56 1.28 1.60
CA ILE A 190 17.39 0.47 1.94
C ILE A 190 17.51 -0.91 1.28
N GLY A 191 18.13 -0.93 0.10
CA GLY A 191 18.26 -2.13 -0.71
C GLY A 191 16.92 -2.56 -1.31
N ARG A 192 16.79 -3.87 -1.58
CA ARG A 192 15.62 -4.47 -2.21
C ARG A 192 14.52 -4.89 -1.22
N ARG A 193 14.35 -4.16 -0.15
CA ARG A 193 13.33 -4.41 0.88
C ARG A 193 12.02 -3.73 0.50
N PRO A 194 10.85 -4.33 0.73
CA PRO A 194 9.58 -3.60 0.66
C PRO A 194 9.63 -2.38 1.59
N ALA A 195 9.34 -1.18 1.07
CA ALA A 195 9.46 0.05 1.86
C ALA A 195 8.34 1.06 1.57
N VAL A 196 7.95 1.78 2.61
CA VAL A 196 7.05 2.93 2.57
C VAL A 196 7.82 4.16 3.00
N PHE A 197 7.64 5.24 2.29
CA PHE A 197 8.27 6.54 2.55
C PHE A 197 7.21 7.54 3.01
N LEU A 198 7.52 8.29 4.05
CA LEU A 198 6.64 9.32 4.58
C LEU A 198 7.44 10.61 4.75
N LEU A 199 6.89 11.71 4.24
CA LEU A 199 7.51 13.01 4.28
C LEU A 199 6.60 13.99 5.00
N GLN A 200 7.19 14.77 5.92
CA GLN A 200 6.53 15.90 6.54
C GLN A 200 7.47 17.10 6.58
N ALA A 201 7.10 18.14 5.83
CA ALA A 201 7.82 19.40 5.89
C ALA A 201 7.57 20.11 7.24
N THR A 202 8.63 20.72 7.78
CA THR A 202 8.52 21.62 8.92
C THR A 202 8.13 23.01 8.47
N ALA A 203 7.49 23.74 9.37
CA ALA A 203 7.13 25.16 9.15
C ALA A 203 8.38 26.03 8.94
#